data_4cfe01fcf9048e1fc739996ac3ccd9ca
#
_entry.id   4cfe01fcf9048e1fc739996ac3ccd9ca
#
_cell.length_a   1.000
_cell.length_b   1.000
_cell.length_c   1.000
_cell.angle_alpha   90.00
_cell.angle_beta   90.00
_cell.angle_gamma   90.00
#
_symmetry.space_group_name_H-M   'P 1'
#
loop_
_entity.id
_entity.type
_entity.pdbx_description
1 polymer ?
#
loop_
_entity_poly.entity_id
_entity_poly.type
_entity_poly.pdbx_seq_one_letter_code
_entity_poly.pdbx_strand_id
1 'polypeptide(L)'
;MEISLAQEHAYYFVPQISLEIARDRIEKKKTTLVAGMFGTLISRPNPAEIQVISVENRLEPYWVVTVASRTKYDRQQVYTIPIKGEEVREVTVLGQKLTINSKSNPSFTLNGIEHCVEERRITRFFEGLSGQKTDLSRFQPFTKTEITDLEHFAPEDMLVVPPEMRATAIVRQVLAEVIQPVTKAQIIHEERVDLETIEINFRPVYAFEYEWISKGKRVIVEFDALLGDMRSGGKKWSDQIKGIITRDLFFDVTADAVGMLVPGGSIAVKLVKAVVDRSKK
;
A
#
# COMPACT_ATOMS: atom_id res chain seq x y z
N MET A 1 -11.18 -11.09 -18.30
CA MET A 1 -10.29 -10.91 -17.14
C MET A 1 -10.85 -11.70 -15.96
N GLU A 2 -10.01 -12.38 -15.21
CA GLU A 2 -10.34 -13.11 -13.98
C GLU A 2 -9.70 -12.38 -12.79
N ILE A 3 -10.48 -12.19 -11.70
CA ILE A 3 -9.98 -11.56 -10.48
C ILE A 3 -10.20 -12.51 -9.32
N SER A 4 -9.13 -12.82 -8.57
CA SER A 4 -9.20 -13.58 -7.32
C SER A 4 -8.98 -12.66 -6.12
N LEU A 5 -9.73 -12.89 -5.03
CA LEU A 5 -9.64 -12.12 -3.81
C LEU A 5 -9.00 -12.95 -2.70
N ALA A 6 -8.01 -12.38 -2.02
CA ALA A 6 -7.44 -12.95 -0.82
C ALA A 6 -8.41 -12.87 0.37
N GLN A 7 -8.11 -13.66 1.39
CA GLN A 7 -8.70 -13.49 2.70
C GLN A 7 -8.17 -12.22 3.36
N GLU A 8 -9.03 -11.52 4.06
CA GLU A 8 -8.71 -10.32 4.83
C GLU A 8 -8.17 -10.70 6.20
N HIS A 9 -7.10 -10.04 6.62
CA HIS A 9 -6.45 -10.26 7.91
C HIS A 9 -6.27 -8.95 8.67
N ALA A 10 -6.36 -9.06 10.01
CA ALA A 10 -6.08 -7.97 10.92
C ALA A 10 -4.94 -8.37 11.86
N TYR A 11 -3.99 -7.46 12.09
CA TYR A 11 -2.84 -7.69 12.95
C TYR A 11 -2.59 -6.49 13.85
N TYR A 12 -1.94 -6.72 14.98
CA TYR A 12 -1.39 -5.66 15.82
C TYR A 12 0.04 -5.94 16.21
N PHE A 13 0.76 -4.89 16.56
CA PHE A 13 2.13 -4.96 17.06
C PHE A 13 2.18 -4.65 18.54
N VAL A 14 3.02 -5.37 19.24
CA VAL A 14 3.35 -5.08 20.64
C VAL A 14 4.40 -3.95 20.68
N PRO A 15 4.24 -2.95 21.57
CA PRO A 15 5.22 -1.89 21.73
C PRO A 15 6.64 -2.44 21.99
N GLN A 16 7.64 -1.94 21.28
CA GLN A 16 9.05 -2.26 21.50
C GLN A 16 9.72 -1.25 22.46
N ILE A 17 9.13 -0.07 22.56
CA ILE A 17 9.60 1.00 23.41
C ILE A 17 8.50 1.28 24.43
N SER A 18 8.86 1.25 25.73
CA SER A 18 7.89 1.49 26.79
C SER A 18 7.44 2.96 26.85
N LEU A 19 6.27 3.19 27.44
CA LEU A 19 5.72 4.54 27.65
C LEU A 19 6.67 5.43 28.46
N GLU A 20 7.38 4.88 29.45
CA GLU A 20 8.36 5.61 30.25
C GLU A 20 9.53 6.11 29.39
N ILE A 21 10.11 5.22 28.57
CA ILE A 21 11.20 5.61 27.66
C ILE A 21 10.73 6.64 26.66
N ALA A 22 9.50 6.49 26.13
CA ALA A 22 8.91 7.45 25.21
C ALA A 22 8.75 8.83 25.86
N ARG A 23 8.24 8.86 27.09
CA ARG A 23 8.09 10.09 27.89
C ARG A 23 9.42 10.81 28.07
N ASP A 24 10.46 10.09 28.52
CA ASP A 24 11.80 10.65 28.71
C ASP A 24 12.38 11.25 27.41
N ARG A 25 12.18 10.56 26.30
CA ARG A 25 12.67 11.03 25.00
C ARG A 25 11.93 12.30 24.52
N ILE A 26 10.60 12.34 24.72
CA ILE A 26 9.78 13.50 24.34
C ILE A 26 10.10 14.70 25.25
N GLU A 27 10.22 14.49 26.57
CA GLU A 27 10.55 15.54 27.53
C GLU A 27 11.84 16.28 27.17
N LYS A 28 12.86 15.57 26.69
CA LYS A 28 14.12 16.17 26.20
C LYS A 28 13.95 17.03 24.94
N LYS A 29 12.86 16.87 24.20
CA LYS A 29 12.59 17.56 22.93
C LYS A 29 11.30 18.39 22.97
N LYS A 30 10.58 18.45 24.10
CA LYS A 30 9.24 19.01 24.18
C LYS A 30 9.13 20.46 23.69
N THR A 31 10.13 21.28 24.00
CA THR A 31 10.14 22.67 23.54
C THR A 31 10.11 22.80 22.03
N THR A 32 10.93 22.00 21.34
CA THR A 32 10.98 21.99 19.87
C THR A 32 9.71 21.38 19.27
N LEU A 33 9.20 20.30 19.86
CA LEU A 33 8.02 19.58 19.38
C LEU A 33 6.74 20.42 19.55
N VAL A 34 6.59 21.14 20.66
CA VAL A 34 5.40 21.95 20.96
C VAL A 34 5.44 23.31 20.28
N ALA A 35 6.58 23.99 20.30
CA ALA A 35 6.72 25.31 19.67
C ALA A 35 6.83 25.21 18.14
N GLY A 36 7.34 24.08 17.62
CA GLY A 36 7.74 23.95 16.23
C GLY A 36 9.09 24.63 15.96
N MET A 37 9.69 24.32 14.82
CA MET A 37 11.04 24.79 14.47
C MET A 37 11.15 26.32 14.43
N PHE A 38 10.16 27.00 13.87
CA PHE A 38 10.12 28.48 13.84
C PHE A 38 9.77 29.10 15.20
N GLY A 39 8.91 28.45 15.98
CA GLY A 39 8.51 28.93 17.30
C GLY A 39 9.68 28.93 18.30
N THR A 40 10.58 27.96 18.22
CA THR A 40 11.79 27.89 19.06
C THR A 40 12.78 29.02 18.76
N LEU A 41 12.88 29.45 17.51
CA LEU A 41 13.76 30.55 17.11
C LEU A 41 13.25 31.93 17.58
N ILE A 42 11.93 32.11 17.53
CA ILE A 42 11.30 33.44 17.82
C ILE A 42 11.00 33.59 19.30
N SER A 43 10.47 32.57 19.97
CA SER A 43 9.87 32.71 21.31
C SER A 43 10.69 32.05 22.43
N ARG A 44 11.70 31.22 22.14
CA ARG A 44 12.52 30.46 23.12
C ARG A 44 11.66 29.96 24.30
N PRO A 45 10.75 29.00 24.09
CA PRO A 45 9.78 28.61 25.11
C PRO A 45 10.48 28.12 26.37
N ASN A 46 10.00 28.56 27.54
CA ASN A 46 10.46 28.04 28.80
C ASN A 46 9.91 26.59 28.98
N PRO A 47 10.78 25.56 29.17
CA PRO A 47 10.31 24.20 29.35
C PRO A 47 9.32 24.00 30.50
N ALA A 48 9.38 24.84 31.55
CA ALA A 48 8.46 24.78 32.69
C ALA A 48 7.02 25.22 32.34
N GLU A 49 6.84 25.99 31.26
CA GLU A 49 5.52 26.41 30.77
C GLU A 49 4.83 25.38 29.90
N ILE A 50 5.55 24.30 29.52
CA ILE A 50 5.03 23.24 28.68
C ILE A 50 4.76 22.01 29.55
N GLN A 51 3.49 21.72 29.80
CA GLN A 51 3.05 20.64 30.69
C GLN A 51 2.26 19.58 29.94
N VAL A 52 2.46 18.31 30.31
CA VAL A 52 1.62 17.19 29.82
C VAL A 52 0.28 17.26 30.53
N ILE A 53 -0.80 17.28 29.79
CA ILE A 53 -2.16 17.27 30.32
C ILE A 53 -2.87 15.93 30.14
N SER A 54 -2.53 15.16 29.11
CA SER A 54 -3.04 13.81 28.92
C SER A 54 -2.07 12.95 28.12
N VAL A 55 -2.22 11.62 28.24
CA VAL A 55 -1.49 10.63 27.44
C VAL A 55 -2.49 9.58 26.96
N GLU A 56 -2.49 9.30 25.67
CA GLU A 56 -3.23 8.20 25.08
C GLU A 56 -2.25 7.13 24.62
N ASN A 57 -2.48 5.90 25.05
CA ASN A 57 -1.82 4.71 24.51
C ASN A 57 -2.77 4.12 23.47
N ARG A 58 -2.38 4.10 22.20
CA ARG A 58 -3.29 3.77 21.12
C ARG A 58 -2.66 2.88 20.04
N LEU A 59 -3.52 2.17 19.33
CA LEU A 59 -3.22 1.37 18.16
C LEU A 59 -3.74 2.09 16.93
N GLU A 60 -2.84 2.58 16.08
CA GLU A 60 -3.18 3.29 14.84
C GLU A 60 -3.14 2.36 13.64
N PRO A 61 -4.19 2.39 12.77
CA PRO A 61 -4.29 1.49 11.64
C PRO A 61 -3.43 1.93 10.46
N TYR A 62 -2.93 0.95 9.71
CA TYR A 62 -2.45 1.12 8.35
C TYR A 62 -2.77 -0.11 7.50
N TRP A 63 -2.94 0.11 6.20
CA TRP A 63 -3.26 -0.95 5.25
C TRP A 63 -2.04 -1.45 4.51
N VAL A 64 -2.02 -2.76 4.25
CA VAL A 64 -1.08 -3.42 3.35
C VAL A 64 -1.88 -4.20 2.32
N VAL A 65 -1.68 -3.88 1.06
CA VAL A 65 -2.34 -4.57 -0.05
C VAL A 65 -1.30 -5.02 -1.06
N THR A 66 -1.33 -6.31 -1.41
CA THR A 66 -0.50 -6.90 -2.45
C THR A 66 -1.38 -7.42 -3.58
N VAL A 67 -1.04 -7.01 -4.79
CA VAL A 67 -1.73 -7.45 -6.01
C VAL A 67 -0.71 -7.96 -7.00
N ALA A 68 -1.02 -9.10 -7.62
CA ALA A 68 -0.30 -9.64 -8.77
C ALA A 68 -1.21 -9.62 -10.00
N SER A 69 -0.63 -9.39 -11.17
CA SER A 69 -1.34 -9.54 -12.44
C SER A 69 -0.51 -10.35 -13.42
N ARG A 70 -1.21 -11.08 -14.28
CA ARG A 70 -0.62 -11.83 -15.38
C ARG A 70 -1.47 -11.69 -16.63
N THR A 71 -0.83 -11.27 -17.73
CA THR A 71 -1.48 -11.14 -19.03
C THR A 71 -0.67 -11.87 -20.08
N LYS A 72 -1.32 -12.82 -20.81
CA LYS A 72 -0.73 -13.48 -21.98
C LYS A 72 -1.43 -12.98 -23.22
N TYR A 73 -0.66 -12.53 -24.19
CA TYR A 73 -1.21 -11.98 -25.41
C TYR A 73 -0.27 -12.18 -26.59
N ASP A 74 -0.85 -12.07 -27.78
CA ASP A 74 -0.11 -12.06 -29.03
C ASP A 74 -0.14 -10.64 -29.62
N ARG A 75 0.99 -10.21 -30.18
CA ARG A 75 1.10 -8.99 -30.95
C ARG A 75 1.88 -9.22 -32.25
N GLN A 76 1.45 -8.55 -33.31
CA GLN A 76 2.24 -8.49 -34.54
C GLN A 76 3.43 -7.56 -34.37
N GLN A 77 4.56 -8.02 -34.86
CA GLN A 77 5.79 -7.24 -34.89
C GLN A 77 6.45 -7.37 -36.26
N VAL A 78 6.98 -6.25 -36.72
CA VAL A 78 7.77 -6.21 -37.95
C VAL A 78 9.26 -6.12 -37.54
N TYR A 79 10.01 -7.12 -37.91
CA TYR A 79 11.45 -7.17 -37.65
C TYR A 79 12.19 -6.65 -38.87
N THR A 80 13.08 -5.68 -38.69
CA THR A 80 13.99 -5.19 -39.71
C THR A 80 15.34 -5.81 -39.51
N ILE A 81 15.76 -6.65 -40.44
CA ILE A 81 17.00 -7.40 -40.34
C ILE A 81 18.02 -6.80 -41.31
N PRO A 82 19.16 -6.24 -40.81
CA PRO A 82 20.19 -5.66 -41.64
C PRO A 82 20.94 -6.75 -42.40
N ILE A 83 21.35 -6.43 -43.61
CA ILE A 83 22.12 -7.30 -44.48
C ILE A 83 23.55 -6.70 -44.68
N LYS A 84 24.54 -7.57 -44.68
CA LYS A 84 25.91 -7.23 -45.03
C LYS A 84 26.19 -7.67 -46.47
N GLY A 85 26.62 -6.77 -47.30
CA GLY A 85 26.97 -7.01 -48.70
C GLY A 85 26.11 -6.18 -49.67
N GLU A 86 26.75 -5.32 -50.44
CA GLU A 86 26.05 -4.48 -51.41
C GLU A 86 25.53 -5.26 -52.63
N GLU A 87 26.05 -6.45 -52.85
CA GLU A 87 25.71 -7.35 -53.94
C GLU A 87 24.38 -8.12 -53.68
N VAL A 88 23.93 -8.24 -52.44
CA VAL A 88 22.73 -8.99 -52.09
C VAL A 88 21.49 -8.28 -52.59
N ARG A 89 20.63 -8.97 -53.34
CA ARG A 89 19.37 -8.45 -53.91
C ARG A 89 18.14 -9.03 -53.30
N GLU A 90 18.20 -10.30 -52.91
CA GLU A 90 17.09 -11.04 -52.33
C GLU A 90 17.59 -11.95 -51.21
N VAL A 91 16.74 -12.22 -50.23
CA VAL A 91 17.00 -13.21 -49.17
C VAL A 91 15.81 -14.16 -49.09
N THR A 92 16.13 -15.45 -48.98
CA THR A 92 15.10 -16.47 -48.75
C THR A 92 15.11 -16.88 -47.27
N VAL A 93 14.00 -16.61 -46.55
CA VAL A 93 13.81 -16.98 -45.15
C VAL A 93 12.54 -17.81 -45.05
N LEU A 94 12.61 -18.99 -44.42
CA LEU A 94 11.50 -19.93 -44.26
C LEU A 94 10.73 -20.18 -45.55
N GLY A 95 11.46 -20.31 -46.69
CA GLY A 95 10.88 -20.54 -48.01
C GLY A 95 10.25 -19.33 -48.72
N GLN A 96 10.23 -18.16 -48.07
CA GLN A 96 9.74 -16.91 -48.65
C GLN A 96 10.89 -16.04 -49.18
N LYS A 97 10.76 -15.56 -50.41
CA LYS A 97 11.68 -14.60 -51.00
C LYS A 97 11.31 -13.19 -50.54
N LEU A 98 12.27 -12.51 -49.92
CA LEU A 98 12.13 -11.16 -49.40
C LEU A 98 13.07 -10.19 -50.14
N THR A 99 12.54 -9.06 -50.59
CA THR A 99 13.29 -8.00 -51.29
C THR A 99 13.95 -7.05 -50.28
N ILE A 100 15.10 -6.53 -50.66
CA ILE A 100 15.87 -5.59 -49.84
C ILE A 100 15.33 -4.17 -50.00
N ASN A 101 15.05 -3.50 -48.92
CA ASN A 101 14.30 -2.23 -48.88
C ASN A 101 15.18 -0.96 -49.14
N SER A 102 16.51 -1.01 -49.04
CA SER A 102 17.36 0.16 -49.19
C SER A 102 18.73 -0.19 -49.76
N LYS A 103 19.32 0.73 -50.57
CA LYS A 103 20.69 0.60 -51.10
C LYS A 103 21.75 1.10 -50.10
N SER A 104 21.44 2.07 -49.25
CA SER A 104 22.41 2.67 -48.32
C SER A 104 22.47 1.92 -46.97
N ASN A 105 21.38 1.31 -46.52
CA ASN A 105 21.33 0.43 -45.35
C ASN A 105 20.47 -0.79 -45.71
N PRO A 106 21.07 -1.76 -46.43
CA PRO A 106 20.30 -2.89 -46.96
C PRO A 106 19.74 -3.72 -45.83
N SER A 107 18.42 -3.91 -45.86
CA SER A 107 17.64 -4.66 -44.87
C SER A 107 16.41 -5.28 -45.51
N PHE A 108 15.92 -6.32 -44.91
CA PHE A 108 14.59 -6.85 -45.23
C PHE A 108 13.70 -6.87 -43.98
N THR A 109 12.41 -6.90 -44.20
CA THR A 109 11.42 -6.98 -43.13
C THR A 109 10.80 -8.37 -43.05
N LEU A 110 10.63 -8.86 -41.82
CA LEU A 110 9.97 -10.09 -41.51
C LEU A 110 8.80 -9.83 -40.55
N ASN A 111 7.61 -10.23 -40.96
CA ASN A 111 6.45 -10.16 -40.06
C ASN A 111 6.47 -11.39 -39.12
N GLY A 112 6.29 -11.14 -37.85
CA GLY A 112 6.22 -12.16 -36.82
C GLY A 112 5.09 -11.91 -35.84
N ILE A 113 4.71 -12.97 -35.13
CA ILE A 113 3.80 -12.88 -33.99
C ILE A 113 4.66 -13.11 -32.74
N GLU A 114 4.62 -12.14 -31.84
CA GLU A 114 5.26 -12.29 -30.54
C GLU A 114 4.23 -12.82 -29.54
N HIS A 115 4.57 -13.90 -28.87
CA HIS A 115 3.82 -14.47 -27.76
C HIS A 115 4.34 -13.89 -26.45
N CYS A 116 3.58 -12.96 -25.88
CA CYS A 116 4.00 -12.15 -24.77
C CYS A 116 3.37 -12.60 -23.46
N VAL A 117 4.14 -12.50 -22.37
CA VAL A 117 3.66 -12.66 -20.99
C VAL A 117 4.12 -11.45 -20.21
N GLU A 118 3.19 -10.70 -19.64
CA GLU A 118 3.46 -9.65 -18.69
C GLU A 118 3.04 -10.08 -17.30
N GLU A 119 3.93 -9.96 -16.33
CA GLU A 119 3.67 -10.24 -14.92
C GLU A 119 4.07 -9.02 -14.10
N ARG A 120 3.19 -8.62 -13.20
CA ARG A 120 3.42 -7.52 -12.26
C ARG A 120 3.00 -7.97 -10.87
N ARG A 121 3.78 -7.60 -9.86
CA ARG A 121 3.43 -7.79 -8.46
C ARG A 121 3.82 -6.54 -7.70
N ILE A 122 2.86 -5.95 -7.03
CA ILE A 122 3.08 -4.74 -6.25
C ILE A 122 2.50 -4.88 -4.85
N THR A 123 3.22 -4.35 -3.87
CA THR A 123 2.73 -4.15 -2.51
C THR A 123 2.64 -2.66 -2.24
N ARG A 124 1.55 -2.23 -1.61
CA ARG A 124 1.31 -0.84 -1.25
C ARG A 124 0.90 -0.73 0.20
N PHE A 125 1.34 0.35 0.80
CA PHE A 125 1.03 0.71 2.17
C PHE A 125 0.25 2.02 2.18
N PHE A 126 -0.75 2.11 3.05
CA PHE A 126 -1.57 3.31 3.19
C PHE A 126 -1.81 3.62 4.66
N GLU A 127 -1.67 4.87 5.04
CA GLU A 127 -2.11 5.34 6.35
C GLU A 127 -3.62 5.10 6.50
N GLY A 128 -4.02 4.42 7.57
CA GLY A 128 -5.42 4.05 7.78
C GLY A 128 -6.35 5.23 8.06
N LEU A 129 -5.80 6.34 8.55
CA LEU A 129 -6.55 7.55 8.89
C LEU A 129 -6.72 8.50 7.71
N SER A 130 -5.69 8.66 6.88
CA SER A 130 -5.73 9.59 5.75
C SER A 130 -5.95 8.92 4.40
N GLY A 131 -5.72 7.62 4.32
CA GLY A 131 -5.67 6.88 3.05
C GLY A 131 -4.48 7.26 2.16
N GLN A 132 -3.52 8.02 2.70
CA GLN A 132 -2.35 8.43 1.96
C GLN A 132 -1.42 7.23 1.73
N LYS A 133 -1.00 7.04 0.49
CA LYS A 133 0.04 6.09 0.13
C LYS A 133 1.37 6.55 0.73
N THR A 134 1.95 5.72 1.57
CA THR A 134 3.18 6.03 2.33
C THR A 134 4.02 4.77 2.44
N ASP A 135 5.34 4.89 2.43
CA ASP A 135 6.22 3.75 2.67
C ASP A 135 6.25 3.38 4.17
N LEU A 136 5.55 2.33 4.51
CA LEU A 136 5.48 1.74 5.84
C LEU A 136 6.18 0.37 5.90
N SER A 137 6.98 0.02 4.90
CA SER A 137 7.72 -1.25 4.83
C SER A 137 8.66 -1.47 6.02
N ARG A 138 9.10 -0.39 6.66
CA ARG A 138 9.94 -0.40 7.87
C ARG A 138 9.28 -1.07 9.08
N PHE A 139 7.96 -1.27 9.05
CA PHE A 139 7.24 -2.03 10.09
C PHE A 139 7.23 -3.53 9.84
N GLN A 140 7.48 -3.99 8.61
CA GLN A 140 7.43 -5.41 8.25
C GLN A 140 8.37 -6.32 9.06
N PRO A 141 9.58 -5.88 9.50
CA PRO A 141 10.47 -6.73 10.29
C PRO A 141 9.96 -7.03 11.71
N PHE A 142 9.00 -6.25 12.22
CA PHE A 142 8.48 -6.46 13.57
C PHE A 142 7.48 -7.63 13.60
N THR A 143 7.51 -8.38 14.69
CA THR A 143 6.55 -9.46 14.91
C THR A 143 5.16 -8.87 15.14
N LYS A 144 4.20 -9.34 14.34
CA LYS A 144 2.80 -8.97 14.45
C LYS A 144 1.97 -10.17 14.95
N THR A 145 0.93 -9.88 15.72
CA THR A 145 -0.01 -10.86 16.25
C THR A 145 -1.33 -10.73 15.49
N GLU A 146 -1.88 -11.86 15.02
CA GLU A 146 -3.16 -11.86 14.31
C GLU A 146 -4.32 -11.60 15.28
N ILE A 147 -5.25 -10.75 14.85
CA ILE A 147 -6.49 -10.46 15.54
C ILE A 147 -7.57 -11.37 14.93
N THR A 148 -7.91 -12.44 15.64
CA THR A 148 -8.91 -13.42 15.17
C THR A 148 -10.35 -12.94 15.37
N ASP A 149 -10.58 -12.12 16.38
CA ASP A 149 -11.88 -11.50 16.71
C ASP A 149 -11.72 -9.99 16.77
N LEU A 150 -11.99 -9.32 15.67
CA LEU A 150 -11.84 -7.87 15.55
C LEU A 150 -12.94 -7.10 16.30
N GLU A 151 -14.13 -7.70 16.45
CA GLU A 151 -15.28 -7.07 17.11
C GLU A 151 -15.08 -6.94 18.62
N HIS A 152 -14.36 -7.89 19.21
CA HIS A 152 -14.05 -7.88 20.63
C HIS A 152 -12.58 -7.52 20.93
N PHE A 153 -11.85 -7.03 19.91
CA PHE A 153 -10.46 -6.63 20.08
C PHE A 153 -10.35 -5.31 20.85
N ALA A 154 -10.16 -5.44 22.15
CA ALA A 154 -9.98 -4.33 23.09
C ALA A 154 -8.81 -4.65 24.03
N PRO A 155 -7.55 -4.46 23.59
CA PRO A 155 -6.40 -4.71 24.44
C PRO A 155 -6.40 -3.77 25.64
N GLU A 156 -5.97 -4.28 26.78
CA GLU A 156 -5.95 -3.55 28.05
C GLU A 156 -5.12 -2.26 27.93
N ASP A 157 -5.66 -1.16 28.43
CA ASP A 157 -5.03 0.17 28.44
C ASP A 157 -4.64 0.73 27.05
N MET A 158 -5.20 0.19 25.98
CA MET A 158 -4.95 0.68 24.62
C MET A 158 -6.23 1.08 23.89
N LEU A 159 -6.23 2.24 23.29
CA LEU A 159 -7.30 2.73 22.45
C LEU A 159 -7.10 2.25 21.00
N VAL A 160 -8.00 1.41 20.50
CA VAL A 160 -7.97 1.00 19.10
C VAL A 160 -8.60 2.09 18.23
N VAL A 161 -7.80 2.70 17.36
CA VAL A 161 -8.28 3.75 16.45
C VAL A 161 -8.83 3.10 15.18
N PRO A 162 -10.11 3.36 14.83
CA PRO A 162 -10.69 2.81 13.62
C PRO A 162 -10.08 3.50 12.38
N PRO A 163 -9.90 2.77 11.25
CA PRO A 163 -9.50 3.39 10.00
C PRO A 163 -10.62 4.30 9.47
N GLU A 164 -10.25 5.46 8.95
CA GLU A 164 -11.17 6.33 8.20
C GLU A 164 -11.35 5.86 6.75
N MET A 165 -10.38 5.09 6.23
CA MET A 165 -10.40 4.53 4.88
C MET A 165 -10.72 3.04 4.90
N ARG A 166 -11.75 2.66 4.15
CA ARG A 166 -12.17 1.26 4.02
C ARG A 166 -11.29 0.47 3.05
N ALA A 167 -11.24 -0.85 3.25
CA ALA A 167 -10.47 -1.76 2.41
C ALA A 167 -10.79 -1.63 0.92
N THR A 168 -12.07 -1.53 0.55
CA THR A 168 -12.50 -1.36 -0.85
C THR A 168 -11.88 -0.14 -1.51
N ALA A 169 -11.81 1.00 -0.82
CA ALA A 169 -11.23 2.22 -1.38
C ALA A 169 -9.72 2.06 -1.62
N ILE A 170 -9.02 1.41 -0.68
CA ILE A 170 -7.59 1.11 -0.80
C ILE A 170 -7.32 0.11 -1.92
N VAL A 171 -8.06 -1.00 -1.96
CA VAL A 171 -7.93 -2.03 -3.01
C VAL A 171 -8.13 -1.42 -4.40
N ARG A 172 -9.13 -0.55 -4.55
CA ARG A 172 -9.37 0.18 -5.82
C ARG A 172 -8.16 0.96 -6.29
N GLN A 173 -7.49 1.68 -5.39
CA GLN A 173 -6.28 2.44 -5.75
C GLN A 173 -5.17 1.52 -6.25
N VAL A 174 -4.96 0.37 -5.60
CA VAL A 174 -3.91 -0.58 -5.98
C VAL A 174 -4.24 -1.29 -7.29
N LEU A 175 -5.50 -1.70 -7.48
CA LEU A 175 -5.94 -2.31 -8.73
C LEU A 175 -5.78 -1.36 -9.93
N ALA A 176 -6.08 -0.08 -9.75
CA ALA A 176 -5.88 0.93 -10.81
C ALA A 176 -4.40 1.11 -11.21
N GLU A 177 -3.44 0.81 -10.32
CA GLU A 177 -2.02 0.81 -10.66
C GLU A 177 -1.59 -0.43 -11.47
N VAL A 178 -2.26 -1.57 -11.27
CA VAL A 178 -1.88 -2.86 -11.85
C VAL A 178 -2.63 -3.15 -13.14
N ILE A 179 -3.92 -2.83 -13.15
CA ILE A 179 -4.78 -3.04 -14.33
C ILE A 179 -4.51 -1.92 -15.33
N GLN A 180 -3.64 -2.21 -16.30
CA GLN A 180 -3.37 -1.29 -17.38
C GLN A 180 -3.68 -1.97 -18.72
N PRO A 181 -4.32 -1.25 -19.67
CA PRO A 181 -4.58 -1.81 -20.98
C PRO A 181 -3.29 -2.25 -21.66
N VAL A 182 -3.28 -3.47 -22.17
CA VAL A 182 -2.17 -3.94 -23.00
C VAL A 182 -2.27 -3.27 -24.37
N THR A 183 -1.39 -2.28 -24.59
CA THR A 183 -1.32 -1.61 -25.88
C THR A 183 -0.71 -2.54 -26.93
N LYS A 184 -1.31 -2.62 -28.13
CA LYS A 184 -0.85 -3.43 -29.27
C LYS A 184 -1.10 -4.94 -29.16
N ALA A 185 -1.81 -5.45 -28.16
CA ALA A 185 -2.29 -6.82 -28.19
C ALA A 185 -3.30 -7.00 -29.31
N GLN A 186 -3.14 -8.06 -30.10
CA GLN A 186 -4.15 -8.48 -31.08
C GLN A 186 -5.09 -9.53 -30.50
N ILE A 187 -4.55 -10.45 -29.74
CA ILE A 187 -5.29 -11.51 -29.06
C ILE A 187 -4.82 -11.56 -27.63
N ILE A 188 -5.74 -11.50 -26.68
CA ILE A 188 -5.48 -11.72 -25.27
C ILE A 188 -5.95 -13.13 -24.93
N HIS A 189 -5.01 -13.99 -24.52
CA HIS A 189 -5.28 -15.39 -24.17
C HIS A 189 -5.62 -15.57 -22.69
N GLU A 190 -4.98 -14.77 -21.82
CA GLU A 190 -5.17 -14.82 -20.38
C GLU A 190 -5.03 -13.41 -19.80
N GLU A 191 -5.95 -13.05 -18.96
CA GLU A 191 -5.87 -11.81 -18.18
C GLU A 191 -6.38 -12.10 -16.78
N ARG A 192 -5.45 -12.14 -15.82
CA ARG A 192 -5.70 -12.50 -14.43
C ARG A 192 -5.12 -11.46 -13.50
N VAL A 193 -5.86 -11.16 -12.45
CA VAL A 193 -5.45 -10.29 -11.35
C VAL A 193 -5.72 -11.00 -10.04
N ASP A 194 -4.68 -11.19 -9.24
CA ASP A 194 -4.75 -11.83 -7.94
C ASP A 194 -4.53 -10.79 -6.85
N LEU A 195 -5.53 -10.55 -6.05
CA LEU A 195 -5.42 -9.79 -4.82
C LEU A 195 -4.89 -10.75 -3.76
N GLU A 196 -3.56 -10.74 -3.54
CA GLU A 196 -2.88 -11.72 -2.70
C GLU A 196 -2.96 -11.43 -1.21
N THR A 197 -3.02 -10.14 -0.85
CA THR A 197 -3.01 -9.71 0.54
C THR A 197 -3.91 -8.50 0.72
N ILE A 198 -4.76 -8.55 1.75
CA ILE A 198 -5.52 -7.42 2.27
C ILE A 198 -5.34 -7.46 3.78
N GLU A 199 -4.48 -6.61 4.32
CA GLU A 199 -4.21 -6.59 5.75
C GLU A 199 -4.45 -5.20 6.34
N ILE A 200 -5.13 -5.16 7.48
CA ILE A 200 -5.08 -4.02 8.38
C ILE A 200 -4.11 -4.33 9.52
N ASN A 201 -3.18 -3.42 9.76
CA ASN A 201 -2.16 -3.57 10.78
C ASN A 201 -2.26 -2.40 11.76
N PHE A 202 -2.30 -2.68 13.05
CA PHE A 202 -2.39 -1.69 14.12
C PHE A 202 -1.04 -1.52 14.78
N ARG A 203 -0.43 -0.33 14.63
CA ARG A 203 0.85 0.03 15.25
C ARG A 203 0.62 0.77 16.58
N PRO A 204 1.44 0.50 17.62
CA PRO A 204 1.33 1.19 18.90
C PRO A 204 1.91 2.61 18.79
N VAL A 205 1.15 3.58 19.28
CA VAL A 205 1.51 4.99 19.32
C VAL A 205 1.17 5.56 20.68
N TYR A 206 2.11 6.28 21.29
CA TYR A 206 1.86 7.08 22.49
C TYR A 206 1.63 8.52 22.09
N ALA A 207 0.47 9.08 22.40
CA ALA A 207 0.13 10.46 22.09
C ALA A 207 0.08 11.29 23.38
N PHE A 208 0.98 12.24 23.49
CA PHE A 208 1.11 13.15 24.64
C PHE A 208 0.47 14.48 24.27
N GLU A 209 -0.56 14.88 24.96
CA GLU A 209 -1.14 16.21 24.85
C GLU A 209 -0.41 17.17 25.77
N TYR A 210 0.21 18.16 25.19
CA TYR A 210 0.92 19.24 25.90
C TYR A 210 0.11 20.52 25.84
N GLU A 211 0.14 21.27 26.93
CA GLU A 211 -0.32 22.65 26.98
C GLU A 211 0.86 23.61 27.19
N TRP A 212 0.97 24.59 26.30
CA TRP A 212 1.89 25.71 26.48
C TRP A 212 1.12 26.83 27.16
N ILE A 213 1.27 26.95 28.50
CA ILE A 213 0.45 27.75 29.38
C ILE A 213 0.45 29.23 28.95
N SER A 214 1.62 29.85 28.75
CA SER A 214 1.72 31.28 28.41
C SER A 214 1.14 31.63 27.03
N LYS A 215 0.95 30.66 26.15
CA LYS A 215 0.36 30.86 24.82
C LYS A 215 -1.06 30.32 24.69
N GLY A 216 -1.59 29.62 25.70
CA GLY A 216 -2.89 28.95 25.63
C GLY A 216 -2.99 27.94 24.50
N LYS A 217 -1.85 27.34 24.09
CA LYS A 217 -1.76 26.46 22.92
C LYS A 217 -1.66 25.01 23.37
N ARG A 218 -2.49 24.15 22.79
CA ARG A 218 -2.40 22.70 22.96
C ARG A 218 -1.80 22.05 21.72
N VAL A 219 -0.92 21.08 21.93
CA VAL A 219 -0.25 20.34 20.88
C VAL A 219 -0.17 18.88 21.28
N ILE A 220 -0.53 17.98 20.37
CA ILE A 220 -0.33 16.54 20.53
C ILE A 220 0.98 16.17 19.88
N VAL A 221 1.83 15.49 20.66
CA VAL A 221 3.08 14.89 20.20
C VAL A 221 2.88 13.37 20.20
N GLU A 222 3.05 12.78 19.05
CA GLU A 222 2.93 11.34 18.84
C GLU A 222 4.30 10.70 18.80
N PHE A 223 4.43 9.57 19.48
CA PHE A 223 5.63 8.75 19.54
C PHE A 223 5.30 7.35 19.02
N ASP A 224 5.96 6.93 17.96
CA ASP A 224 5.86 5.57 17.41
C ASP A 224 6.59 4.61 18.34
N ALA A 225 5.86 3.69 18.97
CA ALA A 225 6.41 2.78 19.98
C ALA A 225 7.18 1.58 19.37
N LEU A 226 7.24 1.45 18.05
CA LEU A 226 8.09 0.50 17.33
C LEU A 226 9.44 1.11 16.95
N LEU A 227 9.41 2.29 16.35
CA LEU A 227 10.57 2.93 15.74
C LEU A 227 11.18 4.04 16.60
N GLY A 228 10.40 4.63 17.50
CA GLY A 228 10.83 5.77 18.31
C GLY A 228 10.77 7.11 17.57
N ASP A 229 10.09 7.17 16.43
CA ASP A 229 9.86 8.41 15.69
C ASP A 229 8.88 9.31 16.45
N MET A 230 9.07 10.62 16.33
CA MET A 230 8.23 11.63 16.97
C MET A 230 7.67 12.59 15.93
N ARG A 231 6.38 12.91 16.07
CA ARG A 231 5.73 13.91 15.23
C ARG A 231 4.81 14.79 16.06
N SER A 232 4.65 16.07 15.67
CA SER A 232 3.71 17.00 16.28
C SER A 232 2.51 17.20 15.37
N GLY A 233 1.34 17.48 15.93
CA GLY A 233 0.13 17.82 15.18
C GLY A 233 -0.86 16.67 15.04
N GLY A 234 -0.78 15.64 15.87
CA GLY A 234 -1.80 14.60 15.98
C GLY A 234 -3.15 15.11 16.50
N LYS A 235 -4.16 14.25 16.48
CA LYS A 235 -5.47 14.55 17.08
C LYS A 235 -5.71 13.68 18.32
N LYS A 236 -6.59 14.12 19.21
CA LYS A 236 -7.05 13.34 20.36
C LYS A 236 -8.19 12.41 19.90
N TRP A 237 -8.06 11.15 20.23
CA TRP A 237 -9.02 10.13 19.80
C TRP A 237 -9.98 9.69 20.89
N SER A 238 -9.60 9.75 22.18
CA SER A 238 -10.45 9.34 23.29
C SER A 238 -11.82 10.02 23.32
N ASP A 239 -11.89 11.25 22.83
CA ASP A 239 -13.14 12.02 22.79
C ASP A 239 -14.02 11.68 21.58
N GLN A 240 -13.46 10.99 20.57
CA GLN A 240 -14.11 10.73 19.27
C GLN A 240 -14.58 9.28 19.10
N ILE A 241 -13.93 8.32 19.77
CA ILE A 241 -14.23 6.90 19.62
C ILE A 241 -15.35 6.53 20.59
N LYS A 242 -16.58 6.46 20.09
CA LYS A 242 -17.78 6.09 20.85
C LYS A 242 -18.50 4.85 20.30
N GLY A 243 -17.86 4.03 19.49
CA GLY A 243 -18.51 2.92 18.78
C GLY A 243 -17.84 1.58 18.93
N ILE A 244 -18.63 0.52 18.77
CA ILE A 244 -18.12 -0.84 18.62
C ILE A 244 -17.44 -0.93 17.24
N ILE A 245 -16.24 -1.45 17.24
CA ILE A 245 -15.49 -1.75 16.01
C ILE A 245 -16.08 -3.04 15.46
N THR A 246 -16.68 -3.00 14.27
CA THR A 246 -17.17 -4.19 13.58
C THR A 246 -16.29 -4.52 12.41
N ARG A 247 -16.15 -5.81 12.07
CA ARG A 247 -15.37 -6.27 10.92
C ARG A 247 -15.83 -5.58 9.61
N ASP A 248 -17.14 -5.43 9.44
CA ASP A 248 -17.75 -4.83 8.25
C ASP A 248 -17.43 -3.34 8.08
N LEU A 249 -16.99 -2.66 9.16
CA LEU A 249 -16.50 -1.27 9.05
C LEU A 249 -15.15 -1.19 8.35
N PHE A 250 -14.35 -2.24 8.44
CA PHE A 250 -13.00 -2.27 7.86
C PHE A 250 -12.98 -2.97 6.52
N PHE A 251 -13.57 -4.16 6.48
CA PHE A 251 -13.52 -5.07 5.34
C PHE A 251 -14.88 -5.10 4.63
N ASP A 252 -14.96 -4.34 3.55
CA ASP A 252 -16.14 -4.23 2.69
C ASP A 252 -15.81 -4.64 1.23
N VAL A 253 -14.73 -5.42 1.05
CA VAL A 253 -14.30 -5.84 -0.28
C VAL A 253 -15.21 -6.95 -0.79
N THR A 254 -16.03 -6.62 -1.77
CA THR A 254 -16.93 -7.56 -2.45
C THR A 254 -16.56 -7.71 -3.92
N ALA A 255 -16.97 -8.81 -4.52
CA ALA A 255 -16.79 -9.04 -5.94
C ALA A 255 -17.39 -7.93 -6.80
N ASP A 256 -18.56 -7.42 -6.41
CA ASP A 256 -19.25 -6.32 -7.12
C ASP A 256 -18.47 -5.01 -7.01
N ALA A 257 -17.92 -4.71 -5.83
CA ALA A 257 -17.14 -3.52 -5.59
C ALA A 257 -15.83 -3.49 -6.41
N VAL A 258 -15.24 -4.66 -6.67
CA VAL A 258 -14.04 -4.85 -7.50
C VAL A 258 -14.42 -4.88 -8.99
N GLY A 259 -15.54 -5.53 -9.34
CA GLY A 259 -16.01 -5.66 -10.71
C GLY A 259 -16.35 -4.34 -11.41
N MET A 260 -16.75 -3.30 -10.65
CA MET A 260 -17.04 -1.96 -11.20
C MET A 260 -15.81 -1.19 -11.67
N LEU A 261 -14.60 -1.71 -11.43
CA LEU A 261 -13.36 -0.99 -11.74
C LEU A 261 -12.83 -1.22 -13.15
N VAL A 262 -13.38 -2.18 -13.87
CA VAL A 262 -12.84 -2.52 -15.20
C VAL A 262 -13.71 -1.96 -16.31
N PRO A 263 -13.23 -0.96 -17.05
CA PRO A 263 -13.98 -0.42 -18.19
C PRO A 263 -14.09 -1.45 -19.32
N GLY A 264 -15.31 -1.87 -19.65
CA GLY A 264 -15.62 -2.43 -20.98
C GLY A 264 -15.44 -3.93 -21.20
N GLY A 265 -15.35 -4.76 -20.16
CA GLY A 265 -15.28 -6.23 -20.34
C GLY A 265 -16.30 -6.98 -19.48
N SER A 266 -16.81 -8.10 -19.98
CA SER A 266 -17.52 -9.09 -19.16
C SER A 266 -16.53 -9.74 -18.17
N ILE A 267 -16.63 -9.31 -16.90
CA ILE A 267 -15.73 -9.77 -15.85
C ILE A 267 -16.34 -10.99 -15.18
N ALA A 268 -15.64 -12.11 -15.24
CA ALA A 268 -15.91 -13.23 -14.36
C ALA A 268 -15.08 -13.04 -13.06
N VAL A 269 -15.68 -12.39 -12.06
CA VAL A 269 -15.07 -12.35 -10.72
C VAL A 269 -15.30 -13.70 -10.06
N LYS A 270 -14.28 -14.54 -10.03
CA LYS A 270 -14.28 -15.75 -9.22
C LYS A 270 -13.79 -15.42 -7.83
N LEU A 271 -14.67 -15.47 -6.84
CA LEU A 271 -14.28 -15.53 -5.44
C LEU A 271 -13.63 -16.90 -5.19
N VAL A 272 -12.33 -16.99 -5.35
CA VAL A 272 -11.56 -18.14 -4.88
C VAL A 272 -11.23 -17.86 -3.42
N LYS A 273 -12.02 -18.39 -2.47
CA LYS A 273 -11.58 -18.51 -1.09
C LYS A 273 -10.34 -19.38 -1.12
N ALA A 274 -9.18 -18.78 -0.88
CA ALA A 274 -7.95 -19.55 -0.70
C ALA A 274 -8.15 -20.46 0.52
N VAL A 275 -8.39 -21.73 0.25
CA VAL A 275 -8.29 -22.80 1.26
C VAL A 275 -6.81 -22.89 1.58
N VAL A 276 -6.39 -22.31 2.68
CA VAL A 276 -5.05 -22.58 3.24
C VAL A 276 -5.05 -24.02 3.67
N ASP A 277 -4.43 -24.86 2.85
CA ASP A 277 -4.12 -26.25 3.18
C ASP A 277 -3.18 -26.28 4.39
N ARG A 278 -3.76 -26.40 5.59
CA ARG A 278 -3.04 -26.65 6.84
C ARG A 278 -2.66 -28.12 6.94
N SER A 279 -2.00 -28.66 5.94
CA SER A 279 -1.40 -29.97 6.03
C SER A 279 -0.01 -29.95 5.43
N LYS A 280 0.99 -29.69 6.34
CA LYS A 280 2.18 -30.54 6.50
C LYS A 280 3.16 -29.90 7.49
N LYS A 281 3.15 -30.57 8.66
CA LYS A 281 4.27 -30.89 9.57
C LYS A 281 5.42 -29.88 9.70
#